data_101bde35646a00b55c3e29294bf86128
#
_entry.id   101bde35646a00b55c3e29294bf86128
#
_cell.length_a   1.000
_cell.length_b   1.000
_cell.length_c   1.000
_cell.angle_alpha   90.00
_cell.angle_beta   90.00
_cell.angle_gamma   90.00
#
_symmetry.space_group_name_H-M   'P 1'
#
loop_
_entity.id
_entity.type
_entity.pdbx_description
1 polymer ?
#
loop_
_entity_poly.entity_id
_entity_poly.type
_entity_poly.pdbx_seq_one_letter_code
_entity_poly.pdbx_strand_id
1 'polypeptide(L)'
;DGLPEPLCALYEPAAAPVIATYAASGGRCPRKFLLNHDVALFDLAHSHALDNVNSSAEYWQTMDQLAPENSQQMRDVRVQYFAILREQSGLREEQLQTCARNPGELYDELRARHGFTLDRGSLRVAVNEEFGSWEQPLLAGDSVVFIPPVAGG
;
A
#
# COMPACT_ATOMS: atom_id res chain seq x y z
N ASP A 1 10.87 17.11 -14.96
CA ASP A 1 10.21 17.42 -16.23
C ASP A 1 9.98 18.91 -16.49
N GLY A 2 10.14 19.81 -15.48
CA GLY A 2 9.91 21.24 -15.60
C GLY A 2 8.45 21.63 -15.90
N LEU A 3 7.52 20.70 -15.70
CA LEU A 3 6.08 20.93 -15.89
C LEU A 3 5.40 21.15 -14.53
N PRO A 4 4.36 22.01 -14.47
CA PRO A 4 3.61 22.22 -13.26
C PRO A 4 2.86 20.95 -12.81
N GLU A 5 2.89 20.66 -11.51
CA GLU A 5 2.11 19.58 -10.91
C GLU A 5 0.84 20.15 -10.25
N PRO A 6 -0.33 20.00 -10.87
CA PRO A 6 -1.55 20.69 -10.45
C PRO A 6 -2.11 20.17 -9.11
N LEU A 7 -1.74 18.97 -8.68
CA LEU A 7 -2.17 18.43 -7.40
C LEU A 7 -1.27 18.90 -6.24
N CYS A 8 -0.10 19.46 -6.55
CA CYS A 8 0.79 20.09 -5.60
C CYS A 8 0.98 21.56 -5.95
N ALA A 9 -0.10 22.33 -5.88
CA ALA A 9 -0.13 23.74 -6.27
C ALA A 9 -0.93 24.58 -5.26
N LEU A 10 -0.47 25.80 -5.03
CA LEU A 10 -1.20 26.79 -4.27
C LEU A 10 -1.98 27.68 -5.24
N TYR A 11 -3.30 27.69 -5.10
CA TYR A 11 -4.19 28.54 -5.87
C TYR A 11 -4.62 29.73 -5.02
N GLU A 12 -4.16 30.90 -5.37
CA GLU A 12 -4.58 32.13 -4.71
C GLU A 12 -6.06 32.45 -4.99
N PRO A 13 -6.76 33.14 -4.09
CA PRO A 13 -8.17 33.51 -4.29
C PRO A 13 -8.44 34.24 -5.59
N ALA A 14 -7.48 35.03 -6.09
CA ALA A 14 -7.55 35.73 -7.37
C ALA A 14 -7.65 34.79 -8.60
N ALA A 15 -7.21 33.54 -8.48
CA ALA A 15 -7.29 32.54 -9.54
C ALA A 15 -8.72 31.98 -9.71
N ALA A 16 -9.58 32.06 -8.69
CA ALA A 16 -10.90 31.46 -8.71
C ALA A 16 -11.77 31.89 -9.90
N PRO A 17 -11.94 33.17 -10.26
CA PRO A 17 -12.74 33.55 -11.42
C PRO A 17 -12.14 33.06 -12.75
N VAL A 18 -10.81 32.99 -12.84
CA VAL A 18 -10.11 32.51 -14.05
C VAL A 18 -10.33 31.00 -14.22
N ILE A 19 -10.23 30.23 -13.14
CA ILE A 19 -10.51 28.81 -13.11
C ILE A 19 -11.97 28.54 -13.49
N ALA A 20 -12.92 29.31 -12.93
CA ALA A 20 -14.34 29.18 -13.25
C ALA A 20 -14.61 29.43 -14.75
N THR A 21 -13.97 30.44 -15.34
CA THR A 21 -14.08 30.75 -16.76
C THR A 21 -13.50 29.61 -17.63
N TYR A 22 -12.34 29.08 -17.25
CA TYR A 22 -11.73 27.93 -17.92
C TYR A 22 -12.63 26.69 -17.87
N ALA A 23 -13.21 26.39 -16.69
CA ALA A 23 -14.13 25.28 -16.54
C ALA A 23 -15.42 25.47 -17.35
N ALA A 24 -15.99 26.68 -17.39
CA ALA A 24 -17.17 27.02 -18.17
C ALA A 24 -16.95 26.89 -19.69
N SER A 25 -15.72 27.14 -20.14
CA SER A 25 -15.33 26.93 -21.57
C SER A 25 -15.07 25.45 -21.93
N GLY A 26 -15.32 24.51 -21.00
CA GLY A 26 -15.11 23.07 -21.20
C GLY A 26 -13.71 22.59 -20.85
N GLY A 27 -12.87 23.41 -20.24
CA GLY A 27 -11.55 23.03 -19.72
C GLY A 27 -11.69 22.05 -18.57
N ARG A 28 -11.01 20.89 -18.63
CA ARG A 28 -11.10 19.83 -17.61
C ARG A 28 -9.75 19.35 -17.11
N CYS A 29 -8.65 19.83 -17.69
CA CYS A 29 -7.31 19.41 -17.31
C CYS A 29 -6.61 20.52 -16.51
N PRO A 30 -6.39 20.33 -15.20
CA PRO A 30 -5.71 21.35 -14.37
C PRO A 30 -4.30 21.67 -14.85
N ARG A 31 -3.54 20.68 -15.31
CA ARG A 31 -2.19 20.91 -15.85
C ARG A 31 -2.22 21.81 -17.08
N LYS A 32 -3.18 21.60 -17.99
CA LYS A 32 -3.36 22.45 -19.15
C LYS A 32 -3.77 23.88 -18.78
N PHE A 33 -4.54 24.03 -17.69
CA PHE A 33 -4.83 25.33 -17.13
C PHE A 33 -3.55 26.05 -16.71
N LEU A 34 -2.71 25.41 -15.90
CA LEU A 34 -1.46 26.00 -15.39
C LEU A 34 -0.49 26.34 -16.52
N LEU A 35 -0.37 25.49 -17.54
CA LEU A 35 0.50 25.72 -18.71
C LEU A 35 0.09 26.93 -19.57
N ASN A 36 -1.18 27.35 -19.50
CA ASN A 36 -1.71 28.47 -20.29
C ASN A 36 -1.88 29.76 -19.49
N HIS A 37 -1.42 29.78 -18.24
CA HIS A 37 -1.51 30.95 -17.37
C HIS A 37 -0.14 31.27 -16.78
N ASP A 38 0.02 32.51 -16.33
CA ASP A 38 1.23 32.92 -15.62
C ASP A 38 1.24 32.30 -14.23
N VAL A 39 2.18 31.39 -13.98
CA VAL A 39 2.33 30.66 -12.75
C VAL A 39 3.78 30.71 -12.26
N ALA A 40 3.96 30.86 -10.96
CA ALA A 40 5.27 30.72 -10.35
C ALA A 40 5.58 29.22 -10.17
N LEU A 41 6.70 28.75 -10.71
CA LEU A 41 7.19 27.40 -10.50
C LEU A 41 8.20 27.41 -9.35
N PHE A 42 8.08 26.42 -8.48
CA PHE A 42 9.04 26.18 -7.39
C PHE A 42 9.71 24.84 -7.62
N ASP A 43 11.02 24.84 -7.60
CA ASP A 43 11.79 23.60 -7.63
C ASP A 43 11.76 22.95 -6.23
N LEU A 44 11.40 21.66 -6.21
CA LEU A 44 11.43 20.90 -4.97
C LEU A 44 12.85 20.45 -4.65
N ALA A 45 13.22 20.54 -3.37
CA ALA A 45 14.54 20.12 -2.90
C ALA A 45 14.82 18.63 -3.15
N HIS A 46 13.77 17.81 -3.27
CA HIS A 46 13.86 16.38 -3.54
C HIS A 46 13.11 16.06 -4.83
N SER A 47 13.84 15.54 -5.82
CA SER A 47 13.30 15.21 -7.15
C SER A 47 12.16 14.17 -7.12
N HIS A 48 12.10 13.34 -6.09
CA HIS A 48 11.11 12.27 -5.92
C HIS A 48 9.94 12.63 -4.99
N ALA A 49 9.86 13.89 -4.52
CA ALA A 49 8.84 14.30 -3.56
C ALA A 49 7.39 14.19 -4.08
N LEU A 50 7.21 14.12 -5.41
CA LEU A 50 5.90 14.02 -6.07
C LEU A 50 5.76 12.72 -6.89
N ASP A 51 6.60 11.73 -6.64
CA ASP A 51 6.46 10.44 -7.31
C ASP A 51 5.15 9.76 -6.88
N ASN A 52 4.43 9.23 -7.85
CA ASN A 52 3.23 8.47 -7.58
C ASN A 52 3.57 7.11 -6.97
N VAL A 53 2.86 6.73 -5.94
CA VAL A 53 2.93 5.41 -5.32
C VAL A 53 1.63 4.67 -5.63
N ASN A 54 1.68 3.81 -6.63
CA ASN A 54 0.50 3.12 -7.17
C ASN A 54 0.55 1.59 -6.95
N SER A 55 1.66 1.08 -6.45
CA SER A 55 1.83 -0.34 -6.14
C SER A 55 2.43 -0.53 -4.75
N SER A 56 2.23 -1.71 -4.18
CA SER A 56 2.82 -2.07 -2.90
C SER A 56 4.35 -2.05 -2.92
N ALA A 57 4.95 -2.40 -4.05
CA ALA A 57 6.40 -2.36 -4.21
C ALA A 57 6.93 -0.90 -4.15
N GLU A 58 6.29 0.02 -4.88
CA GLU A 58 6.62 1.46 -4.82
C GLU A 58 6.38 2.03 -3.42
N TYR A 59 5.31 1.62 -2.74
CA TYR A 59 5.04 2.01 -1.36
C TYR A 59 6.21 1.64 -0.44
N TRP A 60 6.65 0.38 -0.47
CA TRP A 60 7.74 -0.07 0.38
C TRP A 60 9.08 0.58 0.02
N GLN A 61 9.36 0.76 -1.27
CA GLN A 61 10.54 1.48 -1.72
C GLN A 61 10.57 2.93 -1.21
N THR A 62 9.41 3.61 -1.26
CA THR A 62 9.27 4.98 -0.75
C THR A 62 9.42 5.01 0.77
N MET A 63 8.82 4.06 1.48
CA MET A 63 8.95 3.96 2.93
C MET A 63 10.39 3.71 3.37
N ASP A 64 11.13 2.83 2.68
CA ASP A 64 12.55 2.57 2.96
C ASP A 64 13.42 3.82 2.74
N GLN A 65 13.04 4.70 1.81
CA GLN A 65 13.74 5.97 1.57
C GLN A 65 13.41 7.04 2.61
N LEU A 66 12.14 7.16 3.01
CA LEU A 66 11.67 8.19 3.94
C LEU A 66 11.94 7.86 5.40
N ALA A 67 11.91 6.60 5.76
CA ALA A 67 12.07 6.11 7.12
C ALA A 67 12.75 4.73 7.12
N PRO A 68 14.07 4.67 6.83
CA PRO A 68 14.80 3.40 6.75
C PRO A 68 14.75 2.57 8.05
N GLU A 69 14.55 3.21 9.19
CA GLU A 69 14.33 2.55 10.47
C GLU A 69 13.03 1.72 10.51
N ASN A 70 12.05 2.06 9.68
CA ASN A 70 10.77 1.34 9.64
C ASN A 70 10.84 0.03 8.85
N SER A 71 11.88 -0.18 8.04
CA SER A 71 12.09 -1.44 7.31
C SER A 71 12.30 -2.64 8.25
N GLN A 72 12.77 -2.38 9.48
CA GLN A 72 12.92 -3.39 10.53
C GLN A 72 11.92 -3.25 11.67
N GLN A 73 10.90 -2.41 11.50
CA GLN A 73 9.93 -2.19 12.56
C GLN A 73 9.09 -3.45 12.79
N MET A 74 9.13 -3.93 14.03
CA MET A 74 8.26 -5.03 14.47
C MET A 74 6.81 -4.56 14.53
N ARG A 75 5.92 -5.37 13.99
CA ARG A 75 4.47 -5.14 13.95
C ARG A 75 3.76 -6.23 14.74
N ASP A 76 2.87 -5.85 15.62
CA ASP A 76 1.95 -6.80 16.24
C ASP A 76 0.85 -7.13 15.25
N VAL A 77 0.71 -8.39 14.88
CA VAL A 77 -0.35 -8.87 13.99
C VAL A 77 -1.06 -10.07 14.61
N ARG A 78 -2.31 -10.27 14.24
CA ARG A 78 -3.10 -11.44 14.59
C ARG A 78 -3.23 -12.32 13.37
N VAL A 79 -2.95 -13.61 13.51
CA VAL A 79 -3.11 -14.60 12.43
C VAL A 79 -4.10 -15.66 12.85
N GLN A 80 -5.06 -15.97 11.97
CA GLN A 80 -6.02 -17.05 12.17
C GLN A 80 -5.75 -18.20 11.19
N TYR A 81 -5.86 -19.41 11.70
CA TYR A 81 -5.58 -20.64 10.96
C TYR A 81 -6.83 -21.47 10.77
N PHE A 82 -6.99 -21.98 9.54
CA PHE A 82 -8.10 -22.86 9.15
C PHE A 82 -7.59 -24.17 8.56
N ALA A 83 -8.42 -25.20 8.66
CA ALA A 83 -8.18 -26.52 8.07
C ALA A 83 -6.75 -27.03 8.34
N ILE A 84 -6.03 -27.42 7.28
CA ILE A 84 -4.68 -28.00 7.36
C ILE A 84 -3.67 -27.08 8.09
N LEU A 85 -3.74 -25.76 7.92
CA LEU A 85 -2.84 -24.83 8.61
C LEU A 85 -3.07 -24.85 10.13
N ARG A 86 -4.32 -24.99 10.55
CA ARG A 86 -4.66 -25.15 11.97
C ARG A 86 -4.18 -26.48 12.53
N GLU A 87 -4.26 -27.54 11.75
CA GLU A 87 -3.74 -28.86 12.15
C GLU A 87 -2.22 -28.84 12.30
N GLN A 88 -1.52 -28.20 11.37
CA GLN A 88 -0.07 -28.12 11.36
C GLN A 88 0.48 -27.18 12.42
N SER A 89 -0.16 -26.04 12.67
CA SER A 89 0.25 -25.13 13.75
C SER A 89 -0.16 -25.58 15.14
N GLY A 90 -1.23 -26.36 15.24
CA GLY A 90 -1.88 -26.68 16.52
C GLY A 90 -2.65 -25.50 17.14
N LEU A 91 -2.77 -24.38 16.45
CA LEU A 91 -3.36 -23.14 16.94
C LEU A 91 -4.58 -22.76 16.11
N ARG A 92 -5.57 -22.11 16.74
CA ARG A 92 -6.68 -21.46 16.00
C ARG A 92 -6.31 -20.06 15.56
N GLU A 93 -5.58 -19.37 16.42
CA GLU A 93 -5.06 -18.03 16.17
C GLU A 93 -3.80 -17.82 16.99
N GLU A 94 -2.97 -16.91 16.57
CA GLU A 94 -1.85 -16.39 17.35
C GLU A 94 -1.68 -14.89 17.13
N GLN A 95 -1.16 -14.23 18.16
CA GLN A 95 -0.65 -12.86 18.05
C GLN A 95 0.87 -12.96 18.04
N LEU A 96 1.50 -12.30 17.08
CA LEU A 96 2.94 -12.33 16.97
C LEU A 96 3.48 -10.97 16.56
N GLN A 97 4.74 -10.75 16.91
CA GLN A 97 5.53 -9.63 16.42
C GLN A 97 6.33 -10.10 15.20
N THR A 98 6.23 -9.36 14.12
CA THR A 98 6.90 -9.69 12.86
C THR A 98 7.48 -8.44 12.21
N CYS A 99 8.57 -8.61 11.47
CA CYS A 99 9.09 -7.60 10.54
C CYS A 99 8.55 -7.76 9.13
N ALA A 100 7.67 -8.73 8.88
CA ALA A 100 7.04 -8.94 7.58
C ALA A 100 6.29 -7.69 7.12
N ARG A 101 6.55 -7.27 5.88
CA ARG A 101 5.99 -6.06 5.29
C ARG A 101 4.67 -6.30 4.57
N ASN A 102 4.41 -7.56 4.24
CA ASN A 102 3.24 -7.99 3.51
C ASN A 102 2.82 -9.41 3.92
N PRO A 103 1.60 -9.85 3.59
CA PRO A 103 1.13 -11.19 3.91
C PRO A 103 2.00 -12.31 3.35
N GLY A 104 2.68 -12.08 2.23
CA GLY A 104 3.58 -13.07 1.64
C GLY A 104 4.79 -13.34 2.52
N GLU A 105 5.48 -12.30 2.97
CA GLU A 105 6.61 -12.42 3.90
C GLU A 105 6.16 -13.05 5.23
N LEU A 106 4.99 -12.65 5.73
CA LEU A 106 4.41 -13.23 6.94
C LEU A 106 4.15 -14.73 6.78
N TYR A 107 3.59 -15.14 5.66
CA TYR A 107 3.34 -16.56 5.39
C TYR A 107 4.63 -17.39 5.34
N ASP A 108 5.69 -16.86 4.72
CA ASP A 108 6.98 -17.56 4.67
C ASP A 108 7.60 -17.71 6.05
N GLU A 109 7.50 -16.68 6.90
CA GLU A 109 7.93 -16.74 8.30
C GLU A 109 7.17 -17.84 9.05
N LEU A 110 5.84 -17.86 8.94
CA LEU A 110 4.98 -18.84 9.62
C LEU A 110 5.14 -20.24 9.05
N ARG A 111 5.35 -20.37 7.73
CA ARG A 111 5.66 -21.63 7.09
C ARG A 111 6.94 -22.26 7.64
N ALA A 112 7.98 -21.46 7.82
CA ALA A 112 9.23 -21.92 8.43
C ALA A 112 9.06 -22.29 9.91
N ARG A 113 8.23 -21.53 10.65
CA ARG A 113 7.97 -21.73 12.08
C ARG A 113 7.15 -22.99 12.37
N HIS A 114 6.06 -23.20 11.62
CA HIS A 114 5.06 -24.25 11.87
C HIS A 114 5.21 -25.46 10.92
N GLY A 115 6.08 -25.37 9.91
CA GLY A 115 6.25 -26.44 8.93
C GLY A 115 5.08 -26.60 7.96
N PHE A 116 4.44 -25.50 7.56
CA PHE A 116 3.32 -25.58 6.63
C PHE A 116 3.75 -26.19 5.29
N THR A 117 2.93 -27.09 4.80
CA THR A 117 3.20 -27.86 3.57
C THR A 117 2.63 -27.23 2.31
N LEU A 118 1.63 -26.34 2.45
CA LEU A 118 1.03 -25.66 1.31
C LEU A 118 1.91 -24.53 0.79
N ASP A 119 1.90 -24.34 -0.50
CA ASP A 119 2.50 -23.18 -1.16
C ASP A 119 1.51 -22.02 -1.23
N ARG A 120 2.01 -20.78 -1.30
CA ARG A 120 1.19 -19.56 -1.40
C ARG A 120 0.17 -19.63 -2.54
N GLY A 121 0.55 -20.24 -3.69
CA GLY A 121 -0.33 -20.39 -4.85
C GLY A 121 -1.58 -21.22 -4.61
N SER A 122 -1.58 -22.05 -3.56
CA SER A 122 -2.72 -22.88 -3.15
C SER A 122 -3.62 -22.19 -2.12
N LEU A 123 -3.26 -21.00 -1.68
CA LEU A 123 -3.94 -20.28 -0.62
C LEU A 123 -4.53 -18.98 -1.13
N ARG A 124 -5.51 -18.48 -0.41
CA ARG A 124 -5.94 -17.08 -0.49
C ARG A 124 -5.60 -16.38 0.82
N VAL A 125 -5.40 -15.08 0.76
CA VAL A 125 -5.19 -14.25 1.95
C VAL A 125 -6.34 -13.27 2.10
N ALA A 126 -6.75 -13.07 3.35
CA ALA A 126 -7.59 -11.96 3.75
C ALA A 126 -6.90 -11.16 4.84
N VAL A 127 -7.02 -9.85 4.80
CA VAL A 127 -6.53 -8.91 5.82
C VAL A 127 -7.71 -8.06 6.26
N ASN A 128 -7.95 -8.01 7.56
CA ASN A 128 -9.08 -7.29 8.16
C ASN A 128 -10.43 -7.66 7.52
N GLU A 129 -10.65 -8.98 7.33
CA GLU A 129 -11.87 -9.57 6.77
C GLU A 129 -12.09 -9.32 5.26
N GLU A 130 -11.15 -8.66 4.57
CA GLU A 130 -11.22 -8.43 3.14
C GLU A 130 -10.18 -9.28 2.40
N PHE A 131 -10.59 -9.91 1.27
CA PHE A 131 -9.63 -10.60 0.40
C PHE A 131 -8.63 -9.59 -0.17
N GLY A 132 -7.36 -9.94 -0.07
CA GLY A 132 -6.27 -9.05 -0.43
C GLY A 132 -5.20 -9.70 -1.29
N SER A 133 -4.21 -8.89 -1.65
CA SER A 133 -3.01 -9.30 -2.35
C SER A 133 -1.95 -9.81 -1.36
N TRP A 134 -1.10 -10.73 -1.82
CA TRP A 134 0.06 -11.19 -1.08
C TRP A 134 1.10 -10.08 -0.82
N GLU A 135 1.09 -9.05 -1.66
CA GLU A 135 2.03 -7.93 -1.66
C GLU A 135 1.48 -6.67 -1.00
N GLN A 136 0.21 -6.67 -0.56
CA GLN A 136 -0.36 -5.49 0.10
C GLN A 136 0.40 -5.16 1.40
N PRO A 137 0.49 -3.88 1.77
CA PRO A 137 1.10 -3.48 3.03
C PRO A 137 0.43 -4.13 4.23
N LEU A 138 1.26 -4.61 5.16
CA LEU A 138 0.83 -5.15 6.45
C LEU A 138 1.15 -4.13 7.54
N LEU A 139 0.14 -3.75 8.31
CA LEU A 139 0.24 -2.74 9.35
C LEU A 139 0.12 -3.37 10.75
N ALA A 140 0.61 -2.64 11.75
CA ALA A 140 0.42 -3.05 13.14
C ALA A 140 -1.08 -3.08 13.51
N GLY A 141 -1.50 -4.15 14.14
CA GLY A 141 -2.90 -4.40 14.49
C GLY A 141 -3.71 -5.17 13.45
N ASP A 142 -3.13 -5.44 12.27
CA ASP A 142 -3.84 -6.19 11.23
C ASP A 142 -4.17 -7.62 11.67
N SER A 143 -5.34 -8.08 11.22
CA SER A 143 -5.80 -9.47 11.33
C SER A 143 -5.65 -10.17 10.00
N VAL A 144 -4.81 -11.18 9.93
CA VAL A 144 -4.48 -11.91 8.71
C VAL A 144 -5.04 -13.33 8.75
N VAL A 145 -5.65 -13.75 7.67
CA VAL A 145 -6.20 -15.09 7.50
C VAL A 145 -5.62 -15.72 6.24
N PHE A 146 -4.98 -16.87 6.38
CA PHE A 146 -4.59 -17.72 5.26
C PHE A 146 -5.64 -18.80 5.05
N ILE A 147 -6.26 -18.81 3.88
CA ILE A 147 -7.41 -19.64 3.55
C ILE A 147 -6.96 -20.74 2.60
N PRO A 148 -6.85 -21.98 3.11
CA PRO A 148 -6.58 -23.14 2.27
C PRO A 148 -7.71 -23.39 1.28
N PRO A 149 -7.45 -24.09 0.14
CA PRO A 149 -8.50 -24.57 -0.71
C PRO A 149 -9.45 -25.44 0.12
N VAL A 150 -10.74 -25.24 -0.05
CA VAL A 150 -11.73 -26.14 0.52
C VAL A 150 -11.47 -27.52 -0.06
N ALA A 151 -11.28 -28.54 0.77
CA ALA A 151 -11.30 -29.92 0.35
C ALA A 151 -12.75 -30.20 -0.10
N GLY A 152 -13.05 -29.81 -1.32
CA GLY A 152 -14.34 -30.00 -1.94
C GLY A 152 -14.46 -31.43 -2.34
N GLY A 153 -15.53 -32.04 -1.93
CA GLY A 153 -15.93 -33.34 -2.39
C GLY A 153 -16.26 -33.37 -3.86
#